data_269135ab9bb76b4b1d23fcc72ccae02b
#
_entry.id   269135ab9bb76b4b1d23fcc72ccae02b
#
_cell.length_a   1.000
_cell.length_b   1.000
_cell.length_c   1.000
_cell.angle_alpha   90.00
_cell.angle_beta   90.00
_cell.angle_gamma   90.00
#
_symmetry.space_group_name_H-M   'P 1'
#
loop_
_entity.id
_entity.type
_entity.pdbx_description
1 polymer ?
#
loop_
_entity_poly.entity_id
_entity_poly.type
_entity_poly.pdbx_seq_one_letter_code
_entity_poly.pdbx_strand_id
1 'polypeptide(L)'
;MVLLGDEYVADDGETMLWDGKGTTVTVTAYAPYAAAADGFVPVSCPSNQATAAELTAADFVLWKGSVNPSTDLADGKIQLKLGHLNTRLIIKLTLDGAPIETSKIASLSIGGLKAEGKCDLNAASPEVVTDGAPVNMFPNVREDSYELITVPQTATTGSLSVKATFNKRQYVWESSSDVTLAPGKTAELTINISTTKSASSGQMSITIK
;
A
#
# COMPACT_ATOMS: atom_id res chain seq x y z
N MET A 1 -11.83 -17.53 8.49
CA MET A 1 -10.67 -17.60 9.40
C MET A 1 -10.62 -16.31 10.21
N VAL A 2 -10.46 -16.39 11.51
CA VAL A 2 -10.42 -15.27 12.45
C VAL A 2 -9.04 -15.21 13.09
N LEU A 3 -8.50 -14.00 13.31
CA LEU A 3 -7.25 -13.81 14.05
C LEU A 3 -7.55 -13.89 15.55
N LEU A 4 -6.96 -14.87 16.23
CA LEU A 4 -7.06 -15.05 17.68
C LEU A 4 -5.66 -14.92 18.29
N GLY A 5 -5.35 -13.75 18.86
CA GLY A 5 -3.98 -13.41 19.22
C GLY A 5 -3.11 -13.24 17.97
N ASP A 6 -2.01 -14.00 17.87
CA ASP A 6 -1.12 -14.02 16.70
C ASP A 6 -1.40 -15.21 15.75
N GLU A 7 -2.52 -15.91 15.93
CA GLU A 7 -2.86 -17.11 15.17
C GLU A 7 -4.17 -16.92 14.39
N TYR A 8 -4.19 -17.39 13.15
CA TYR A 8 -5.42 -17.49 12.36
C TYR A 8 -6.07 -18.83 12.61
N VAL A 9 -7.31 -18.82 13.11
CA VAL A 9 -8.14 -20.00 13.36
C VAL A 9 -9.36 -20.01 12.44
N ALA A 10 -10.01 -21.16 12.27
CA ALA A 10 -11.26 -21.25 11.54
C ALA A 10 -12.33 -20.39 12.23
N ASP A 11 -13.21 -19.73 11.45
CA ASP A 11 -14.16 -18.71 11.93
C ASP A 11 -15.22 -19.26 12.88
N ASP A 12 -15.57 -20.52 12.71
CA ASP A 12 -16.60 -21.24 13.45
C ASP A 12 -16.03 -22.27 14.44
N GLY A 13 -14.72 -22.23 14.67
CA GLY A 13 -14.02 -23.24 15.48
C GLY A 13 -13.86 -24.58 14.76
N GLU A 14 -14.18 -24.66 13.47
CA GLU A 14 -13.93 -25.87 12.70
C GLU A 14 -12.43 -26.11 12.52
N THR A 15 -12.04 -27.38 12.66
CA THR A 15 -10.66 -27.79 12.39
C THR A 15 -10.47 -27.93 10.89
N MET A 16 -9.45 -27.29 10.33
CA MET A 16 -9.05 -27.56 8.95
C MET A 16 -8.52 -28.97 8.84
N LEU A 17 -9.25 -29.83 8.13
CA LEU A 17 -8.87 -31.22 7.91
C LEU A 17 -8.07 -31.35 6.61
N TRP A 18 -7.00 -32.13 6.66
CA TRP A 18 -6.21 -32.48 5.49
C TRP A 18 -6.72 -33.82 4.93
N ASP A 19 -6.87 -33.89 3.62
CA ASP A 19 -7.29 -35.10 2.93
C ASP A 19 -6.13 -36.10 2.82
N GLY A 20 -5.75 -36.65 3.99
CA GLY A 20 -4.72 -37.66 4.13
C GLY A 20 -3.31 -37.15 4.43
N LYS A 21 -2.53 -37.98 5.14
CA LYS A 21 -1.12 -37.73 5.44
C LYS A 21 -0.30 -37.81 4.15
N GLY A 22 0.50 -36.78 3.88
CA GLY A 22 1.41 -36.73 2.74
C GLY A 22 0.85 -36.11 1.46
N THR A 23 -0.42 -35.71 1.45
CA THR A 23 -1.00 -34.95 0.32
C THR A 23 -0.55 -33.49 0.41
N THR A 24 0.16 -33.03 -0.61
CA THR A 24 0.51 -31.61 -0.75
C THR A 24 -0.68 -30.83 -1.25
N VAL A 25 -1.00 -29.71 -0.59
CA VAL A 25 -2.06 -28.79 -0.99
C VAL A 25 -1.51 -27.41 -1.27
N THR A 26 -2.15 -26.68 -2.17
CA THR A 26 -1.85 -25.26 -2.36
C THR A 26 -2.67 -24.45 -1.38
N VAL A 27 -1.99 -23.64 -0.58
CA VAL A 27 -2.59 -22.72 0.38
C VAL A 27 -2.37 -21.30 -0.09
N THR A 28 -3.41 -20.49 -0.02
CA THR A 28 -3.34 -19.03 -0.25
C THR A 28 -3.89 -18.33 0.98
N ALA A 29 -3.11 -17.44 1.57
CA ALA A 29 -3.51 -16.60 2.69
C ALA A 29 -3.32 -15.13 2.32
N TYR A 30 -4.28 -14.28 2.64
CA TYR A 30 -4.21 -12.85 2.37
C TYR A 30 -4.97 -12.03 3.41
N ALA A 31 -4.58 -10.77 3.53
CA ALA A 31 -5.24 -9.77 4.36
C ALA A 31 -5.12 -8.37 3.69
N PRO A 32 -6.07 -7.44 3.93
CA PRO A 32 -7.33 -7.63 4.66
C PRO A 32 -8.28 -8.59 3.93
N TYR A 33 -9.22 -9.18 4.64
CA TYR A 33 -10.18 -10.10 4.04
C TYR A 33 -11.16 -9.33 3.13
N ALA A 34 -11.34 -9.86 1.93
CA ALA A 34 -12.44 -9.53 1.03
C ALA A 34 -12.90 -10.82 0.34
N ALA A 35 -14.19 -10.94 0.07
CA ALA A 35 -14.72 -12.11 -0.61
C ALA A 35 -14.17 -12.20 -2.04
N ALA A 36 -13.57 -13.34 -2.38
CA ALA A 36 -13.14 -13.60 -3.74
C ALA A 36 -14.34 -14.02 -4.62
N ALA A 37 -14.37 -13.56 -5.87
CA ALA A 37 -15.29 -14.00 -6.90
C ALA A 37 -14.49 -14.50 -8.11
N ASP A 38 -14.82 -15.67 -8.61
CA ASP A 38 -14.14 -16.31 -9.76
C ASP A 38 -12.59 -16.37 -9.63
N GLY A 39 -12.11 -16.51 -8.38
CA GLY A 39 -10.68 -16.55 -8.09
C GLY A 39 -10.01 -15.18 -7.97
N PHE A 40 -10.74 -14.08 -8.16
CA PHE A 40 -10.25 -12.72 -7.97
C PHE A 40 -10.69 -12.15 -6.63
N VAL A 41 -9.76 -11.57 -5.88
CA VAL A 41 -10.06 -10.77 -4.68
C VAL A 41 -9.95 -9.29 -5.00
N PRO A 42 -10.98 -8.47 -4.66
CA PRO A 42 -10.88 -7.03 -4.82
C PRO A 42 -9.88 -6.46 -3.81
N VAL A 43 -9.05 -5.53 -4.29
CA VAL A 43 -8.07 -4.81 -3.48
C VAL A 43 -8.44 -3.34 -3.49
N SER A 44 -8.64 -2.75 -2.32
CA SER A 44 -9.02 -1.35 -2.19
C SER A 44 -8.20 -0.66 -1.11
N CYS A 45 -7.67 0.51 -1.42
CA CYS A 45 -6.99 1.38 -0.49
C CYS A 45 -7.94 2.53 -0.12
N PRO A 46 -8.29 2.72 1.16
CA PRO A 46 -9.07 3.90 1.56
C PRO A 46 -8.42 5.19 1.05
N SER A 47 -9.21 6.09 0.48
CA SER A 47 -8.71 7.38 0.02
C SER A 47 -8.28 8.29 1.18
N ASN A 48 -8.88 8.13 2.35
CA ASN A 48 -8.41 8.74 3.59
C ASN A 48 -7.64 7.68 4.39
N GLN A 49 -6.37 7.94 4.65
CA GLN A 49 -5.49 7.07 5.45
C GLN A 49 -4.87 7.84 6.63
N ALA A 50 -5.60 8.81 7.16
CA ALA A 50 -5.12 9.66 8.25
C ALA A 50 -4.82 8.89 9.56
N THR A 51 -5.44 7.73 9.76
CA THR A 51 -5.24 6.88 10.94
C THR A 51 -4.39 5.65 10.63
N ALA A 52 -3.77 5.08 11.66
CA ALA A 52 -3.02 3.82 11.53
C ALA A 52 -3.92 2.65 11.09
N ALA A 53 -5.19 2.65 11.51
CA ALA A 53 -6.15 1.61 11.12
C ALA A 53 -6.47 1.67 9.62
N GLU A 54 -6.69 2.86 9.07
CA GLU A 54 -6.94 3.07 7.63
C GLU A 54 -5.69 2.73 6.79
N LEU A 55 -4.50 3.07 7.30
CA LEU A 55 -3.24 2.70 6.65
C LEU A 55 -3.05 1.17 6.62
N THR A 56 -3.34 0.49 7.74
CA THR A 56 -3.30 -0.99 7.80
C THR A 56 -4.34 -1.62 6.88
N ALA A 57 -5.54 -1.06 6.79
CA ALA A 57 -6.59 -1.54 5.89
C ALA A 57 -6.22 -1.40 4.40
N ALA A 58 -5.32 -0.46 4.06
CA ALA A 58 -4.81 -0.28 2.70
C ALA A 58 -3.71 -1.29 2.33
N ASP A 59 -3.13 -2.00 3.30
CA ASP A 59 -1.96 -2.85 3.09
C ASP A 59 -2.36 -4.27 2.73
N PHE A 60 -2.50 -4.53 1.43
CA PHE A 60 -2.82 -5.86 0.95
C PHE A 60 -1.57 -6.75 0.97
N VAL A 61 -1.63 -7.79 1.80
CA VAL A 61 -0.56 -8.78 1.96
C VAL A 61 -1.04 -10.16 1.55
N LEU A 62 -0.14 -10.96 0.97
CA LEU A 62 -0.47 -12.30 0.49
C LEU A 62 0.71 -13.27 0.66
N TRP A 63 0.37 -14.52 0.93
CA TRP A 63 1.24 -15.68 0.79
C TRP A 63 0.53 -16.75 -0.04
N LYS A 64 1.26 -17.38 -0.97
CA LYS A 64 0.78 -18.54 -1.72
C LYS A 64 1.90 -19.55 -1.82
N GLY A 65 1.60 -20.81 -1.52
CA GLY A 65 2.59 -21.87 -1.60
C GLY A 65 1.97 -23.25 -1.42
N SER A 66 2.79 -24.26 -1.67
CA SER A 66 2.43 -25.65 -1.45
C SER A 66 2.83 -26.05 -0.02
N VAL A 67 1.96 -26.76 0.66
CA VAL A 67 2.16 -27.26 2.04
C VAL A 67 1.96 -28.76 2.06
N ASN A 68 2.94 -29.47 2.57
CA ASN A 68 2.83 -30.89 2.91
C ASN A 68 2.69 -31.03 4.42
N PRO A 69 1.53 -31.51 4.94
CA PRO A 69 1.30 -31.60 6.39
C PRO A 69 2.30 -32.46 7.14
N SER A 70 2.94 -33.43 6.45
CA SER A 70 3.89 -34.33 7.09
C SER A 70 5.29 -33.71 7.31
N THR A 71 5.64 -32.64 6.58
CA THR A 71 6.97 -32.04 6.61
C THR A 71 6.98 -30.56 6.94
N ASP A 72 5.89 -29.84 6.65
CA ASP A 72 5.88 -28.37 6.66
C ASP A 72 5.11 -27.79 7.85
N LEU A 73 4.52 -28.65 8.70
CA LEU A 73 3.88 -28.21 9.94
C LEU A 73 4.88 -28.20 11.09
N ALA A 74 5.01 -27.06 11.75
CA ALA A 74 5.69 -26.94 13.04
C ALA A 74 4.61 -26.90 14.14
N ASP A 75 4.63 -27.88 15.04
CA ASP A 75 3.62 -28.01 16.11
C ASP A 75 2.17 -27.99 15.61
N GLY A 76 1.91 -28.60 14.45
CA GLY A 76 0.60 -28.62 13.83
C GLY A 76 0.20 -27.32 13.13
N LYS A 77 1.12 -26.34 12.97
CA LYS A 77 0.87 -25.02 12.43
C LYS A 77 1.66 -24.77 11.15
N ILE A 78 1.05 -24.04 10.20
CA ILE A 78 1.73 -23.54 9.01
C ILE A 78 2.36 -22.19 9.37
N GLN A 79 3.64 -22.05 9.10
CA GLN A 79 4.34 -20.76 9.21
C GLN A 79 4.19 -19.98 7.90
N LEU A 80 3.38 -18.91 7.92
CA LEU A 80 3.14 -18.06 6.76
C LEU A 80 3.96 -16.77 6.87
N LYS A 81 4.70 -16.44 5.81
CA LYS A 81 5.36 -15.13 5.68
C LYS A 81 4.65 -14.31 4.60
N LEU A 82 3.65 -13.56 5.01
CA LEU A 82 2.90 -12.68 4.10
C LEU A 82 3.82 -11.60 3.51
N GLY A 83 3.74 -11.43 2.20
CA GLY A 83 4.44 -10.37 1.47
C GLY A 83 3.48 -9.23 1.12
N HIS A 84 3.94 -7.99 1.20
CA HIS A 84 3.18 -6.83 0.77
C HIS A 84 3.05 -6.83 -0.76
N LEU A 85 1.85 -6.62 -1.28
CA LEU A 85 1.59 -6.47 -2.71
C LEU A 85 1.27 -5.02 -3.11
N ASN A 86 0.78 -4.21 -2.18
CA ASN A 86 0.60 -2.78 -2.40
C ASN A 86 1.91 -1.99 -2.23
N THR A 87 1.93 -0.77 -2.73
CA THR A 87 3.09 0.12 -2.66
C THR A 87 2.94 1.10 -1.52
N ARG A 88 3.97 1.24 -0.71
CA ARG A 88 4.07 2.28 0.33
C ARG A 88 4.70 3.54 -0.27
N LEU A 89 4.07 4.69 -0.04
CA LEU A 89 4.55 5.99 -0.48
C LEU A 89 4.88 6.84 0.75
N ILE A 90 6.11 7.34 0.83
CA ILE A 90 6.57 8.27 1.86
C ILE A 90 6.82 9.62 1.20
N ILE A 91 6.24 10.69 1.76
CA ILE A 91 6.36 12.04 1.24
C ILE A 91 7.03 12.91 2.28
N LYS A 92 8.13 13.55 1.90
CA LYS A 92 8.87 14.52 2.71
C LYS A 92 8.79 15.90 2.07
N LEU A 93 8.54 16.92 2.90
CA LEU A 93 8.53 18.30 2.45
C LEU A 93 9.75 19.04 2.98
N THR A 94 10.37 19.84 2.12
CA THR A 94 11.48 20.72 2.48
C THR A 94 11.17 22.16 2.08
N LEU A 95 11.72 23.13 2.79
CA LEU A 95 11.68 24.55 2.47
C LEU A 95 13.10 25.02 2.18
N ASP A 96 13.37 25.42 0.95
CA ASP A 96 14.70 25.80 0.49
C ASP A 96 15.79 24.78 0.89
N GLY A 97 15.42 23.49 0.82
CA GLY A 97 16.28 22.35 1.14
C GLY A 97 16.28 21.89 2.60
N ALA A 98 15.71 22.68 3.54
CA ALA A 98 15.58 22.30 4.94
C ALA A 98 14.26 21.52 5.19
N PRO A 99 14.25 20.46 6.00
CA PRO A 99 13.02 19.73 6.36
C PRO A 99 11.97 20.64 6.99
N ILE A 100 10.70 20.42 6.61
CA ILE A 100 9.55 21.10 7.24
C ILE A 100 8.90 20.10 8.21
N GLU A 101 8.70 20.51 9.46
CA GLU A 101 7.89 19.74 10.41
C GLU A 101 6.46 19.59 9.89
N THR A 102 5.90 18.38 9.96
CA THR A 102 4.55 18.09 9.46
C THR A 102 3.49 18.93 10.18
N SER A 103 3.72 19.29 11.45
CA SER A 103 2.86 20.18 12.26
C SER A 103 2.67 21.58 11.65
N LYS A 104 3.57 22.04 10.78
CA LYS A 104 3.48 23.33 10.08
C LYS A 104 2.65 23.27 8.78
N ILE A 105 2.30 22.06 8.34
CA ILE A 105 1.50 21.84 7.14
C ILE A 105 0.03 21.70 7.52
N ALA A 106 -0.79 22.66 7.10
CA ALA A 106 -2.21 22.66 7.44
C ALA A 106 -3.02 21.55 6.73
N SER A 107 -2.61 21.16 5.52
CA SER A 107 -3.21 20.06 4.77
C SER A 107 -2.24 19.51 3.74
N LEU A 108 -2.34 18.21 3.45
CA LEU A 108 -1.63 17.55 2.36
C LEU A 108 -2.55 16.53 1.69
N SER A 109 -2.58 16.51 0.38
CA SER A 109 -3.27 15.49 -0.42
C SER A 109 -2.47 15.12 -1.66
N ILE A 110 -2.65 13.89 -2.11
CA ILE A 110 -2.00 13.33 -3.30
C ILE A 110 -3.11 13.03 -4.32
N GLY A 111 -3.01 13.62 -5.50
CA GLY A 111 -3.93 13.36 -6.62
C GLY A 111 -3.29 12.52 -7.71
N GLY A 112 -4.13 11.90 -8.53
CA GLY A 112 -3.71 11.13 -9.69
C GLY A 112 -3.35 9.67 -9.42
N LEU A 113 -3.54 9.18 -8.19
CA LEU A 113 -3.36 7.77 -7.84
C LEU A 113 -4.69 7.02 -7.93
N LYS A 114 -4.63 5.80 -8.42
CA LYS A 114 -5.73 4.85 -8.35
C LYS A 114 -5.69 4.13 -7.01
N ALA A 115 -6.87 3.90 -6.43
CA ALA A 115 -7.01 3.29 -5.11
C ALA A 115 -7.53 1.85 -5.16
N GLU A 116 -7.88 1.36 -6.35
CA GLU A 116 -8.54 0.07 -6.53
C GLU A 116 -7.76 -0.84 -7.47
N GLY A 117 -7.91 -2.13 -7.26
CA GLY A 117 -7.35 -3.18 -8.08
C GLY A 117 -7.98 -4.52 -7.76
N LYS A 118 -7.46 -5.57 -8.39
CA LYS A 118 -7.84 -6.96 -8.11
C LYS A 118 -6.61 -7.85 -8.15
N CYS A 119 -6.63 -8.92 -7.37
CA CYS A 119 -5.59 -9.92 -7.32
C CYS A 119 -6.15 -11.27 -7.77
N ASP A 120 -5.53 -11.90 -8.77
CA ASP A 120 -5.88 -13.25 -9.21
C ASP A 120 -5.21 -14.28 -8.29
N LEU A 121 -6.01 -14.92 -7.44
CA LEU A 121 -5.53 -15.96 -6.53
C LEU A 121 -5.16 -17.26 -7.24
N ASN A 122 -5.62 -17.47 -8.48
CA ASN A 122 -5.29 -18.66 -9.28
C ASN A 122 -3.92 -18.53 -9.97
N ALA A 123 -3.42 -17.31 -10.17
CA ALA A 123 -2.11 -17.09 -10.76
C ALA A 123 -1.00 -17.80 -9.95
N ALA A 124 0.03 -18.29 -10.65
CA ALA A 124 1.19 -18.91 -10.01
C ALA A 124 1.94 -17.93 -9.09
N SER A 125 2.00 -16.67 -9.51
CA SER A 125 2.51 -15.54 -8.72
C SER A 125 1.42 -14.47 -8.69
N PRO A 126 0.58 -14.43 -7.66
CA PRO A 126 -0.48 -13.43 -7.56
C PRO A 126 0.09 -12.01 -7.48
N GLU A 127 -0.48 -11.10 -8.28
CA GLU A 127 -0.13 -9.68 -8.31
C GLU A 127 -1.40 -8.85 -8.30
N VAL A 128 -1.31 -7.63 -7.80
CA VAL A 128 -2.42 -6.67 -7.84
C VAL A 128 -2.42 -5.97 -9.19
N VAL A 129 -3.47 -6.20 -9.97
CA VAL A 129 -3.74 -5.46 -11.19
C VAL A 129 -4.62 -4.27 -10.86
N THR A 130 -4.06 -3.08 -11.07
CA THR A 130 -4.73 -1.80 -10.76
C THR A 130 -5.90 -1.54 -11.68
N ASP A 131 -6.99 -1.06 -11.11
CA ASP A 131 -8.24 -0.71 -11.80
C ASP A 131 -8.79 0.64 -11.31
N GLY A 132 -9.92 1.07 -11.83
CA GLY A 132 -10.62 2.28 -11.40
C GLY A 132 -10.04 3.60 -11.92
N ALA A 133 -10.67 4.69 -11.49
CA ALA A 133 -10.27 6.05 -11.82
C ALA A 133 -9.30 6.62 -10.77
N PRO A 134 -8.45 7.58 -11.16
CA PRO A 134 -7.61 8.30 -10.20
C PRO A 134 -8.45 9.07 -9.17
N VAL A 135 -8.00 9.08 -7.93
CA VAL A 135 -8.63 9.77 -6.81
C VAL A 135 -7.64 10.69 -6.09
N ASN A 136 -8.17 11.55 -5.22
CA ASN A 136 -7.34 12.27 -4.25
C ASN A 136 -7.24 11.43 -2.97
N MET A 137 -6.02 11.24 -2.49
CA MET A 137 -5.73 10.47 -1.29
C MET A 137 -5.14 11.38 -0.21
N PHE A 138 -5.46 11.07 1.06
CA PHE A 138 -5.04 11.80 2.24
C PHE A 138 -4.17 10.89 3.11
N PRO A 139 -2.87 11.19 3.25
CA PRO A 139 -1.93 10.31 3.92
C PRO A 139 -2.01 10.39 5.45
N ASN A 140 -1.44 9.38 6.08
CA ASN A 140 -1.15 9.39 7.51
C ASN A 140 0.00 10.37 7.80
N VAL A 141 -0.12 11.14 8.88
CA VAL A 141 0.91 12.09 9.32
C VAL A 141 1.89 11.39 10.25
N ARG A 142 3.18 11.48 9.94
CA ARG A 142 4.29 11.05 10.78
C ARG A 142 5.03 12.28 11.31
N GLU A 143 6.02 12.08 12.16
CA GLU A 143 6.79 13.17 12.75
C GLU A 143 7.46 14.07 11.69
N ASP A 144 8.11 13.45 10.68
CA ASP A 144 8.91 14.13 9.65
C ASP A 144 8.42 13.88 8.21
N SER A 145 7.31 13.15 8.03
CA SER A 145 6.86 12.67 6.73
C SER A 145 5.37 12.37 6.71
N TYR A 146 4.87 12.08 5.51
CA TYR A 146 3.52 11.59 5.28
C TYR A 146 3.61 10.21 4.67
N GLU A 147 2.73 9.30 5.08
CA GLU A 147 2.72 7.91 4.67
C GLU A 147 1.38 7.53 4.05
N LEU A 148 1.43 6.88 2.90
CA LEU A 148 0.28 6.41 2.15
C LEU A 148 0.56 5.02 1.58
N ILE A 149 -0.46 4.18 1.51
CA ILE A 149 -0.41 2.90 0.78
C ILE A 149 -1.38 2.98 -0.39
N THR A 150 -0.95 2.52 -1.55
CA THR A 150 -1.72 2.51 -2.78
C THR A 150 -1.47 1.23 -3.58
N VAL A 151 -2.37 0.90 -4.49
CA VAL A 151 -2.16 -0.22 -5.43
C VAL A 151 -0.97 0.06 -6.35
N PRO A 152 -0.22 -0.96 -6.79
CA PRO A 152 0.92 -0.81 -7.71
C PRO A 152 0.46 -0.18 -9.01
N GLN A 153 1.16 0.86 -9.48
CA GLN A 153 0.78 1.57 -10.70
C GLN A 153 1.93 2.42 -11.24
N THR A 154 1.83 2.81 -12.50
CA THR A 154 2.67 3.87 -13.07
C THR A 154 1.81 5.11 -13.29
N ALA A 155 2.09 6.17 -12.54
CA ALA A 155 1.54 7.49 -12.78
C ALA A 155 2.36 8.16 -13.90
N THR A 156 1.71 8.50 -15.00
CA THR A 156 2.37 9.16 -16.13
C THR A 156 2.77 10.59 -15.78
N THR A 157 3.70 11.15 -16.53
CA THR A 157 4.13 12.55 -16.39
C THR A 157 2.95 13.50 -16.26
N GLY A 158 2.96 14.34 -15.23
CA GLY A 158 1.91 15.31 -14.92
C GLY A 158 0.67 14.74 -14.25
N SER A 159 0.50 13.42 -14.16
CA SER A 159 -0.70 12.82 -13.55
C SER A 159 -0.64 12.74 -12.02
N LEU A 160 0.55 12.50 -11.45
CA LEU A 160 0.74 12.53 -10.01
C LEU A 160 0.91 13.97 -9.54
N SER A 161 0.06 14.39 -8.60
CA SER A 161 0.14 15.72 -8.02
C SER A 161 0.14 15.65 -6.48
N VAL A 162 0.87 16.57 -5.85
CA VAL A 162 0.84 16.76 -4.40
C VAL A 162 0.42 18.19 -4.11
N LYS A 163 -0.62 18.35 -3.29
CA LYS A 163 -1.12 19.65 -2.84
C LYS A 163 -0.87 19.78 -1.35
N ALA A 164 -0.16 20.82 -0.94
CA ALA A 164 0.08 21.12 0.47
C ALA A 164 -0.25 22.57 0.80
N THR A 165 -0.79 22.81 1.99
CA THR A 165 -1.04 24.16 2.53
C THR A 165 -0.03 24.45 3.61
N PHE A 166 0.82 25.44 3.36
CA PHE A 166 1.86 25.92 4.27
C PHE A 166 1.80 27.44 4.37
N ASN A 167 1.87 28.00 5.59
CA ASN A 167 1.76 29.43 5.85
C ASN A 167 0.57 30.10 5.15
N LYS A 168 -0.63 29.48 5.20
CA LYS A 168 -1.87 29.94 4.56
C LYS A 168 -1.82 30.02 3.02
N ARG A 169 -0.79 29.47 2.38
CA ARG A 169 -0.65 29.39 0.93
C ARG A 169 -0.75 27.92 0.50
N GLN A 170 -1.42 27.69 -0.61
CA GLN A 170 -1.45 26.37 -1.23
C GLN A 170 -0.34 26.26 -2.25
N TYR A 171 0.35 25.15 -2.21
CA TYR A 171 1.40 24.74 -3.15
C TYR A 171 0.96 23.48 -3.86
N VAL A 172 1.21 23.40 -5.15
CA VAL A 172 0.90 22.25 -5.99
C VAL A 172 2.14 21.84 -6.76
N TRP A 173 2.45 20.54 -6.72
CA TRP A 173 3.51 19.94 -7.51
C TRP A 173 2.90 18.86 -8.38
N GLU A 174 3.45 18.72 -9.58
CA GLU A 174 3.11 17.68 -10.52
C GLU A 174 4.37 16.94 -10.92
N SER A 175 4.25 15.65 -11.19
CA SER A 175 5.37 14.84 -11.63
C SER A 175 5.90 15.31 -12.99
N SER A 176 7.21 15.56 -13.10
CA SER A 176 7.88 15.92 -14.34
C SER A 176 8.31 14.71 -15.19
N SER A 177 8.12 13.51 -14.68
CA SER A 177 8.40 12.22 -15.32
C SER A 177 7.41 11.19 -14.83
N ASP A 178 7.37 10.04 -15.47
CA ASP A 178 6.61 8.90 -15.00
C ASP A 178 7.11 8.42 -13.64
N VAL A 179 6.16 8.05 -12.76
CA VAL A 179 6.42 7.55 -11.40
C VAL A 179 5.91 6.13 -11.30
N THR A 180 6.79 5.16 -11.22
CA THR A 180 6.42 3.75 -11.04
C THR A 180 6.38 3.40 -9.56
N LEU A 181 5.19 3.03 -9.09
CA LEU A 181 4.92 2.51 -7.76
C LEU A 181 4.86 0.99 -7.86
N ALA A 182 6.00 0.34 -7.59
CA ALA A 182 6.15 -1.09 -7.77
C ALA A 182 5.56 -1.90 -6.61
N PRO A 183 5.01 -3.11 -6.85
CA PRO A 183 4.40 -3.94 -5.82
C PRO A 183 5.40 -4.30 -4.72
N GLY A 184 4.95 -4.22 -3.47
CA GLY A 184 5.74 -4.55 -2.28
C GLY A 184 6.94 -3.63 -2.02
N LYS A 185 7.02 -2.47 -2.68
CA LYS A 185 8.11 -1.51 -2.54
C LYS A 185 7.69 -0.24 -1.83
N THR A 186 8.68 0.45 -1.26
CA THR A 186 8.52 1.79 -0.72
C THR A 186 9.08 2.81 -1.73
N ALA A 187 8.25 3.77 -2.13
CA ALA A 187 8.66 4.93 -2.91
C ALA A 187 8.76 6.14 -1.98
N GLU A 188 9.87 6.87 -2.04
CA GLU A 188 10.05 8.12 -1.29
C GLU A 188 10.00 9.31 -2.27
N LEU A 189 9.12 10.28 -1.99
CA LEU A 189 9.03 11.55 -2.69
C LEU A 189 9.54 12.66 -1.78
N THR A 190 10.57 13.38 -2.20
CA THR A 190 11.00 14.61 -1.53
C THR A 190 10.59 15.80 -2.39
N ILE A 191 9.78 16.69 -1.83
CA ILE A 191 9.24 17.86 -2.50
C ILE A 191 9.81 19.10 -1.83
N ASN A 192 10.53 19.91 -2.59
CA ASN A 192 11.13 21.17 -2.09
C ASN A 192 10.21 22.35 -2.42
N ILE A 193 9.74 23.03 -1.38
CA ILE A 193 9.09 24.33 -1.46
C ILE A 193 10.18 25.38 -1.57
N SER A 194 10.17 26.19 -2.64
CA SER A 194 11.10 27.31 -2.78
C SER A 194 10.40 28.63 -2.51
N THR A 195 11.00 29.46 -1.64
CA THR A 195 10.50 30.81 -1.36
C THR A 195 10.91 31.82 -2.45
N THR A 196 11.92 31.46 -3.26
CA THR A 196 12.51 32.36 -4.28
C THR A 196 11.90 32.22 -5.66
N LYS A 197 11.09 31.18 -5.91
CA LYS A 197 10.42 30.93 -7.19
C LYS A 197 8.91 31.06 -7.07
N SER A 198 8.30 31.57 -8.13
CA SER A 198 6.84 31.60 -8.29
C SER A 198 6.24 30.22 -8.06
N ALA A 199 5.02 30.14 -7.52
CA ALA A 199 4.34 28.97 -6.95
C ALA A 199 4.21 27.71 -7.83
N SER A 200 4.81 27.66 -9.00
CA SER A 200 4.67 26.58 -9.99
C SER A 200 5.90 25.69 -10.21
N SER A 201 7.00 25.87 -9.47
CA SER A 201 8.22 25.09 -9.72
C SER A 201 8.89 24.58 -8.44
N GLY A 202 8.24 23.65 -7.75
CA GLY A 202 8.93 22.82 -6.76
C GLY A 202 9.78 21.75 -7.45
N GLN A 203 10.96 21.45 -6.91
CA GLN A 203 11.77 20.33 -7.36
C GLN A 203 11.34 19.06 -6.61
N MET A 204 11.01 17.99 -7.33
CA MET A 204 10.66 16.71 -6.77
C MET A 204 11.76 15.69 -7.06
N SER A 205 12.23 14.97 -6.05
CA SER A 205 13.09 13.81 -6.22
C SER A 205 12.37 12.55 -5.78
N ILE A 206 12.57 11.44 -6.50
CA ILE A 206 11.92 10.15 -6.23
C ILE A 206 13.00 9.12 -5.98
N THR A 207 12.90 8.39 -4.89
CA THR A 207 13.75 7.24 -4.58
C THR A 207 12.88 6.03 -4.31
N ILE A 208 13.13 4.91 -5.00
CA ILE A 208 12.44 3.62 -4.80
C ILE A 208 13.39 2.69 -4.03
N LYS A 209 12.89 2.10 -2.93
CA LYS A 209 13.60 1.13 -2.10
C LYS A 209 12.90 -0.21 -2.06
#